data_55edb72bb5813bbb47c8dbebc1d0f59a
#
_entry.id   55edb72bb5813bbb47c8dbebc1d0f59a
#
_cell.length_a   1.000
_cell.length_b   1.000
_cell.length_c   1.000
_cell.angle_alpha   90.00
_cell.angle_beta   90.00
_cell.angle_gamma   90.00
#
_symmetry.space_group_name_H-M   'P 1'
#
loop_
_entity.id
_entity.type
_entity.pdbx_description
1 polymer ?
#
loop_
_entity_poly.entity_id
_entity_poly.type
_entity_poly.pdbx_seq_one_letter_code
_entity_poly.pdbx_strand_id
1 'polypeptide(L)'
;MNNLSIKISLLGAAAISLIACGQPQKPEQNRAEQIVAELHNPESKNVVVVSHRGDWRNWPENSIPAIESVIAMGVDVMELDLKLSSDSVLVLCHDKTINRTTTGKGRVCDITYDSIRKCDLKRAHGVKVENMKMPTLREALEVCKDRIVVNVDQGYEYYDLVIAITEELGVTDQVLIKGKRAADVVAAKFAEYPNNMMYMPIIDILKPQGKALFEEYRQKGIVPLAYEVCWDKYTPEVEECMKHVVESGSKLWVNTLWPSLCGGLDDDKAFAENNPDAVYGEMIRRGATIIQTDRPQLLLEYLRSKGLHD
;
A
#
# COMPACT_ATOMS: atom_id res chain seq x y z
N MET A 1 17.18 -41.35 88.69
CA MET A 1 17.49 -39.93 88.55
C MET A 1 17.67 -39.70 87.04
N ASN A 2 16.63 -39.16 86.40
CA ASN A 2 16.46 -39.14 84.95
C ASN A 2 17.04 -37.89 84.30
N ASN A 3 17.97 -38.07 83.40
CA ASN A 3 18.41 -36.97 82.50
C ASN A 3 17.65 -36.99 81.24
N LEU A 4 16.86 -35.95 81.00
CA LEU A 4 16.07 -35.72 79.83
C LEU A 4 16.91 -34.91 78.83
N SER A 5 17.30 -35.54 77.69
CA SER A 5 18.02 -34.83 76.62
C SER A 5 17.01 -34.31 75.62
N ILE A 6 16.93 -32.99 75.44
CA ILE A 6 16.13 -32.33 74.47
C ILE A 6 16.94 -32.26 73.16
N LYS A 7 16.46 -32.93 72.12
CA LYS A 7 16.95 -32.77 70.71
C LYS A 7 16.24 -31.61 70.07
N ILE A 8 16.94 -30.56 69.69
CA ILE A 8 16.46 -29.45 68.82
C ILE A 8 16.73 -29.85 67.38
N SER A 9 15.66 -30.06 66.60
CA SER A 9 15.74 -30.26 65.16
C SER A 9 15.67 -28.90 64.49
N LEU A 10 16.74 -28.48 63.82
CA LEU A 10 16.74 -27.34 62.88
C LEU A 10 16.14 -27.82 61.55
N LEU A 11 14.96 -27.34 61.24
CA LEU A 11 14.42 -27.37 59.89
C LEU A 11 15.05 -26.24 59.08
N GLY A 12 15.95 -26.57 58.15
CA GLY A 12 16.45 -25.67 57.14
C GLY A 12 15.42 -25.50 56.01
N ALA A 13 14.81 -24.34 55.95
CA ALA A 13 13.97 -24.01 54.78
C ALA A 13 14.88 -23.63 53.60
N ALA A 14 14.97 -24.55 52.61
CA ALA A 14 15.61 -24.24 51.36
C ALA A 14 14.64 -23.37 50.50
N ALA A 15 14.95 -22.11 50.35
CA ALA A 15 14.26 -21.22 49.41
C ALA A 15 14.66 -21.61 47.98
N ILE A 16 13.76 -22.26 47.26
CA ILE A 16 13.89 -22.49 45.80
C ILE A 16 13.56 -21.19 45.11
N SER A 17 14.58 -20.46 44.67
CA SER A 17 14.43 -19.33 43.77
C SER A 17 14.02 -19.84 42.39
N LEU A 18 12.75 -19.73 42.07
CA LEU A 18 12.25 -19.91 40.70
C LEU A 18 12.81 -18.77 39.84
N ILE A 19 13.87 -19.05 39.12
CA ILE A 19 14.31 -18.21 38.00
C ILE A 19 13.24 -18.36 36.92
N ALA A 20 12.35 -17.41 36.82
CA ALA A 20 11.46 -17.29 35.68
C ALA A 20 12.33 -17.00 34.46
N CYS A 21 12.60 -18.03 33.64
CA CYS A 21 13.09 -17.84 32.27
C CYS A 21 12.03 -17.05 31.52
N GLY A 22 12.19 -15.73 31.40
CA GLY A 22 11.41 -14.91 30.51
C GLY A 22 11.61 -15.44 29.10
N GLN A 23 10.53 -15.85 28.46
CA GLN A 23 10.58 -16.13 27.00
C GLN A 23 11.12 -14.87 26.35
N PRO A 24 12.03 -14.99 25.35
CA PRO A 24 12.46 -13.83 24.59
C PRO A 24 11.20 -13.19 23.97
N GLN A 25 10.90 -11.95 24.37
CA GLN A 25 9.84 -11.18 23.75
C GLN A 25 10.21 -11.07 22.26
N LYS A 26 9.27 -11.45 21.37
CA LYS A 26 9.41 -11.11 19.95
C LYS A 26 9.66 -9.61 19.85
N PRO A 27 10.62 -9.15 19.04
CA PRO A 27 10.80 -7.74 18.79
C PRO A 27 9.45 -7.14 18.37
N GLU A 28 9.14 -5.96 18.89
CA GLU A 28 7.93 -5.23 18.53
C GLU A 28 7.97 -4.94 17.02
N GLN A 29 6.93 -5.31 16.30
CA GLN A 29 6.83 -5.07 14.85
C GLN A 29 6.76 -3.57 14.59
N ASN A 30 7.52 -3.07 13.60
CA ASN A 30 7.37 -1.71 13.11
C ASN A 30 6.03 -1.53 12.37
N ARG A 31 5.64 -0.30 12.04
CA ARG A 31 4.32 -0.03 11.43
C ARG A 31 4.17 -0.69 10.06
N ALA A 32 5.20 -0.69 9.22
CA ALA A 32 5.13 -1.34 7.91
C ALA A 32 4.93 -2.87 8.05
N GLU A 33 5.62 -3.54 8.98
CA GLU A 33 5.43 -4.97 9.28
C GLU A 33 4.00 -5.27 9.76
N GLN A 34 3.41 -4.39 10.58
CA GLN A 34 2.02 -4.53 11.04
C GLN A 34 1.06 -4.44 9.85
N ILE A 35 1.25 -3.49 8.93
CA ILE A 35 0.43 -3.33 7.72
C ILE A 35 0.59 -4.53 6.78
N VAL A 36 1.82 -5.03 6.58
CA VAL A 36 2.07 -6.25 5.78
C VAL A 36 1.34 -7.44 6.38
N ALA A 37 1.40 -7.62 7.72
CA ALA A 37 0.67 -8.67 8.40
C ALA A 37 -0.85 -8.53 8.23
N GLU A 38 -1.37 -7.30 8.26
CA GLU A 38 -2.78 -6.99 8.00
C GLU A 38 -3.20 -7.34 6.56
N LEU A 39 -2.38 -6.99 5.57
CA LEU A 39 -2.61 -7.32 4.17
C LEU A 39 -2.68 -8.85 3.95
N HIS A 40 -1.87 -9.62 4.67
CA HIS A 40 -1.85 -11.08 4.59
C HIS A 40 -2.85 -11.80 5.51
N ASN A 41 -3.61 -11.07 6.34
CA ASN A 41 -4.61 -11.65 7.21
C ASN A 41 -5.99 -11.71 6.53
N PRO A 42 -6.47 -12.89 6.08
CA PRO A 42 -7.76 -13.02 5.41
C PRO A 42 -8.95 -12.80 6.37
N GLU A 43 -8.73 -12.95 7.67
CA GLU A 43 -9.79 -12.82 8.70
C GLU A 43 -9.93 -11.38 9.23
N SER A 44 -9.07 -10.47 8.79
CA SER A 44 -9.13 -9.09 9.25
C SER A 44 -10.40 -8.39 8.78
N LYS A 45 -10.97 -7.61 9.69
CA LYS A 45 -12.11 -6.72 9.43
C LYS A 45 -11.69 -5.28 9.17
N ASN A 46 -10.41 -4.97 9.36
CA ASN A 46 -9.88 -3.65 9.08
C ASN A 46 -9.90 -3.37 7.57
N VAL A 47 -10.13 -2.13 7.23
CA VAL A 47 -10.05 -1.65 5.85
C VAL A 47 -8.76 -0.87 5.69
N VAL A 48 -7.90 -1.37 4.82
CA VAL A 48 -6.60 -0.75 4.50
C VAL A 48 -6.83 0.51 3.66
N VAL A 49 -6.25 1.61 4.10
CA VAL A 49 -6.34 2.91 3.43
C VAL A 49 -5.13 3.13 2.55
N VAL A 50 -5.36 3.40 1.27
CA VAL A 50 -4.32 3.72 0.30
C VAL A 50 -4.45 5.17 -0.15
N SER A 51 -3.41 5.96 0.01
CA SER A 51 -3.39 7.33 -0.48
C SER A 51 -2.76 7.41 -1.87
N HIS A 52 -3.55 7.82 -2.86
CA HIS A 52 -3.15 7.99 -4.25
C HIS A 52 -2.22 9.21 -4.40
N ARG A 53 -0.97 8.97 -4.81
CA ARG A 53 0.09 10.00 -4.96
C ARG A 53 0.37 10.82 -3.69
N GLY A 54 0.05 10.27 -2.50
CA GLY A 54 0.16 10.95 -1.22
C GLY A 54 -0.93 12.00 -0.97
N ASP A 55 -0.68 12.91 -0.07
CA ASP A 55 -1.61 14.02 0.25
C ASP A 55 -1.51 15.15 -0.79
N TRP A 56 -1.83 14.84 -2.05
CA TRP A 56 -1.68 15.77 -3.16
C TRP A 56 -2.64 16.96 -3.13
N ARG A 57 -3.66 16.91 -2.29
CA ARG A 57 -4.57 18.05 -2.10
C ARG A 57 -3.90 19.18 -1.30
N ASN A 58 -2.97 18.84 -0.42
CA ASN A 58 -2.23 19.79 0.41
C ASN A 58 -0.80 20.03 -0.08
N TRP A 59 -0.20 19.05 -0.76
CA TRP A 59 1.18 19.07 -1.26
C TRP A 59 1.24 18.78 -2.76
N PRO A 60 2.36 19.00 -3.45
CA PRO A 60 2.55 18.43 -4.79
C PRO A 60 2.44 16.92 -4.76
N GLU A 61 1.74 16.33 -5.74
CA GLU A 61 1.63 14.87 -5.89
C GLU A 61 3.02 14.22 -5.96
N ASN A 62 3.15 12.99 -5.45
CA ASN A 62 4.39 12.22 -5.51
C ASN A 62 5.60 12.98 -4.89
N SER A 63 5.39 13.82 -3.89
CA SER A 63 6.46 14.56 -3.20
C SER A 63 6.73 14.01 -1.80
N ILE A 64 7.93 14.25 -1.29
CA ILE A 64 8.28 13.83 0.09
C ILE A 64 7.32 14.43 1.14
N PRO A 65 6.95 15.72 1.10
CA PRO A 65 5.96 16.24 2.04
C PRO A 65 4.57 15.59 1.92
N ALA A 66 4.15 15.18 0.70
CA ALA A 66 2.89 14.46 0.53
C ALA A 66 2.94 13.06 1.18
N ILE A 67 4.09 12.37 1.10
CA ILE A 67 4.36 11.10 1.75
C ILE A 67 4.36 11.26 3.27
N GLU A 68 5.11 12.22 3.81
CA GLU A 68 5.17 12.50 5.25
C GLU A 68 3.80 12.85 5.83
N SER A 69 2.98 13.59 5.09
CA SER A 69 1.64 13.97 5.50
C SER A 69 0.74 12.73 5.69
N VAL A 70 0.73 11.79 4.73
CA VAL A 70 -0.11 10.59 4.84
C VAL A 70 0.38 9.62 5.90
N ILE A 71 1.70 9.53 6.13
CA ILE A 71 2.26 8.77 7.24
C ILE A 71 1.78 9.37 8.58
N ALA A 72 1.80 10.69 8.72
CA ALA A 72 1.33 11.38 9.93
C ALA A 72 -0.18 11.22 10.17
N MET A 73 -1.00 11.06 9.11
CA MET A 73 -2.43 10.77 9.21
C MET A 73 -2.71 9.34 9.70
N GLY A 74 -1.75 8.42 9.55
CA GLY A 74 -1.92 6.99 9.86
C GLY A 74 -2.45 6.18 8.68
N VAL A 75 -2.20 6.63 7.43
CA VAL A 75 -2.49 5.84 6.20
C VAL A 75 -1.63 4.58 6.19
N ASP A 76 -2.17 3.49 5.62
CA ASP A 76 -1.48 2.20 5.59
C ASP A 76 -0.59 2.02 4.36
N VAL A 77 -1.04 2.50 3.21
CA VAL A 77 -0.32 2.32 1.94
C VAL A 77 -0.18 3.66 1.23
N MET A 78 1.06 4.02 0.91
CA MET A 78 1.37 5.13 0.02
C MET A 78 1.45 4.62 -1.43
N GLU A 79 0.57 5.07 -2.30
CA GLU A 79 0.69 4.81 -3.73
C GLU A 79 1.51 5.91 -4.40
N LEU A 80 2.43 5.50 -5.27
CA LEU A 80 3.29 6.39 -6.04
C LEU A 80 3.53 5.88 -7.46
N ASP A 81 3.81 6.82 -8.36
CA ASP A 81 4.01 6.56 -9.80
C ASP A 81 5.48 6.65 -10.20
N LEU A 82 5.93 5.76 -11.10
CA LEU A 82 7.31 5.77 -11.60
C LEU A 82 7.44 6.17 -13.05
N LYS A 83 8.53 6.87 -13.33
CA LYS A 83 9.10 7.05 -14.67
C LYS A 83 10.61 6.95 -14.59
N LEU A 84 11.21 6.56 -15.72
CA LEU A 84 12.66 6.45 -15.88
C LEU A 84 13.19 7.67 -16.62
N SER A 85 14.19 8.35 -16.04
CA SER A 85 14.94 9.44 -16.70
C SER A 85 15.89 8.93 -17.77
N SER A 86 16.46 9.82 -18.59
CA SER A 86 17.39 9.45 -19.68
C SER A 86 18.70 8.81 -19.17
N ASP A 87 19.08 9.08 -17.93
CA ASP A 87 20.24 8.52 -17.24
C ASP A 87 19.87 7.40 -16.25
N SER A 88 18.74 6.74 -16.49
CA SER A 88 18.27 5.54 -15.78
C SER A 88 18.00 5.73 -14.28
N VAL A 89 17.56 6.91 -13.87
CA VAL A 89 17.09 7.17 -12.51
C VAL A 89 15.56 7.04 -12.46
N LEU A 90 15.04 6.23 -11.53
CA LEU A 90 13.60 6.15 -11.26
C LEU A 90 13.15 7.35 -10.45
N VAL A 91 12.25 8.15 -11.02
CA VAL A 91 11.67 9.36 -10.42
C VAL A 91 10.18 9.21 -10.19
N LEU A 92 9.64 9.92 -9.20
CA LEU A 92 8.21 9.91 -8.90
C LEU A 92 7.46 10.86 -9.83
N CYS A 93 6.82 10.30 -10.86
CA CYS A 93 6.08 11.07 -11.84
C CYS A 93 5.00 10.20 -12.50
N HIS A 94 3.75 10.65 -12.50
CA HIS A 94 2.66 9.95 -13.19
C HIS A 94 2.74 10.10 -14.71
N ASP A 95 2.92 11.33 -15.19
CA ASP A 95 2.83 11.64 -16.61
C ASP A 95 4.11 11.24 -17.36
N LYS A 96 4.00 11.04 -18.67
CA LYS A 96 5.18 10.86 -19.53
C LYS A 96 6.06 12.12 -19.60
N THR A 97 5.54 13.28 -19.18
CA THR A 97 6.25 14.57 -19.22
C THR A 97 6.24 15.21 -17.83
N ILE A 98 7.22 16.06 -17.55
CA ILE A 98 7.30 16.82 -16.30
C ILE A 98 6.46 18.11 -16.32
N ASN A 99 5.73 18.37 -17.41
CA ASN A 99 5.11 19.69 -17.68
C ASN A 99 4.04 20.09 -16.67
N ARG A 100 3.18 19.13 -16.27
CA ARG A 100 2.04 19.40 -15.38
C ARG A 100 2.52 19.60 -13.94
N THR A 101 3.40 18.75 -13.48
CA THR A 101 3.80 18.66 -12.06
C THR A 101 5.04 19.47 -11.70
N THR A 102 5.76 20.04 -12.68
CA THR A 102 6.96 20.86 -12.44
C THR A 102 6.96 22.15 -13.23
N THR A 103 7.92 23.02 -12.92
CA THR A 103 8.21 24.24 -13.71
C THR A 103 8.96 23.96 -15.02
N GLY A 104 9.45 22.73 -15.21
CA GLY A 104 10.14 22.28 -16.41
C GLY A 104 9.21 21.81 -17.52
N LYS A 105 9.80 21.42 -18.64
CA LYS A 105 9.10 20.87 -19.81
C LYS A 105 9.89 19.73 -20.42
N GLY A 106 9.18 18.78 -21.01
CA GLY A 106 9.75 17.67 -21.77
C GLY A 106 9.37 16.29 -21.21
N ARG A 107 9.71 15.24 -21.95
CA ARG A 107 9.47 13.86 -21.53
C ARG A 107 10.50 13.43 -20.50
N VAL A 108 10.07 12.71 -19.48
CA VAL A 108 10.97 12.21 -18.41
C VAL A 108 12.12 11.41 -19.01
N CYS A 109 11.81 10.50 -19.96
CA CYS A 109 12.82 9.63 -20.57
C CYS A 109 13.86 10.33 -21.46
N ASP A 110 13.65 11.61 -21.81
CA ASP A 110 14.55 12.41 -22.65
C ASP A 110 15.41 13.38 -21.81
N ILE A 111 15.23 13.43 -20.49
CA ILE A 111 15.86 14.39 -19.59
C ILE A 111 16.62 13.66 -18.49
N THR A 112 17.87 14.10 -18.19
CA THR A 112 18.63 13.57 -17.05
C THR A 112 18.01 13.98 -15.72
N TYR A 113 18.20 13.18 -14.68
CA TYR A 113 17.70 13.49 -13.34
C TYR A 113 18.21 14.82 -12.81
N ASP A 114 19.48 15.14 -13.02
CA ASP A 114 20.04 16.43 -12.63
C ASP A 114 19.30 17.61 -13.26
N SER A 115 18.82 17.46 -14.49
CA SER A 115 18.02 18.51 -15.17
C SER A 115 16.59 18.57 -14.65
N ILE A 116 15.97 17.41 -14.34
CA ILE A 116 14.66 17.33 -13.70
C ILE A 116 14.71 18.00 -12.33
N ARG A 117 15.73 17.74 -11.53
CA ARG A 117 15.91 18.25 -10.17
C ARG A 117 16.11 19.77 -10.10
N LYS A 118 16.48 20.42 -11.20
CA LYS A 118 16.52 21.90 -11.27
C LYS A 118 15.12 22.53 -11.28
N CYS A 119 14.11 21.78 -11.70
CA CYS A 119 12.73 22.25 -11.75
C CYS A 119 12.07 22.16 -10.37
N ASP A 120 11.23 23.14 -10.03
CA ASP A 120 10.40 23.09 -8.84
C ASP A 120 9.09 22.35 -9.12
N LEU A 121 8.58 21.62 -8.12
CA LEU A 121 7.26 20.99 -8.18
C LEU A 121 6.13 22.04 -8.14
N LYS A 122 4.98 21.64 -8.65
CA LYS A 122 3.74 22.42 -8.60
C LYS A 122 2.64 21.62 -7.89
N ARG A 123 1.81 22.31 -7.13
CA ARG A 123 0.55 21.76 -6.63
C ARG A 123 -0.44 21.50 -7.77
N ALA A 124 -1.52 20.74 -7.51
CA ALA A 124 -2.54 20.35 -8.48
C ALA A 124 -3.07 21.49 -9.37
N HIS A 125 -3.18 22.70 -8.85
CA HIS A 125 -3.65 23.88 -9.59
C HIS A 125 -2.53 24.66 -10.31
N GLY A 126 -1.34 24.07 -10.48
CA GLY A 126 -0.24 24.68 -11.21
C GLY A 126 0.60 25.67 -10.40
N VAL A 127 0.32 25.86 -9.13
CA VAL A 127 1.07 26.77 -8.25
C VAL A 127 2.43 26.15 -7.90
N LYS A 128 3.51 26.84 -8.27
CA LYS A 128 4.88 26.45 -7.94
C LYS A 128 5.11 26.44 -6.43
N VAL A 129 5.82 25.43 -5.95
CA VAL A 129 6.34 25.37 -4.58
C VAL A 129 7.86 25.48 -4.64
N GLU A 130 8.38 26.59 -4.17
CA GLU A 130 9.81 26.91 -4.25
C GLU A 130 10.67 25.88 -3.51
N ASN A 131 11.78 25.49 -4.16
CA ASN A 131 12.76 24.54 -3.64
C ASN A 131 12.23 23.11 -3.39
N MET A 132 11.00 22.79 -3.78
CA MET A 132 10.48 21.43 -3.72
C MET A 132 10.79 20.71 -5.03
N LYS A 133 11.51 19.60 -4.95
CA LYS A 133 12.05 18.87 -6.10
C LYS A 133 11.36 17.54 -6.27
N MET A 134 11.33 17.03 -7.52
CA MET A 134 10.85 15.70 -7.83
C MET A 134 11.78 14.65 -7.16
N PRO A 135 11.26 13.79 -6.29
CA PRO A 135 12.07 12.78 -5.63
C PRO A 135 12.35 11.58 -6.55
N THR A 136 13.39 10.85 -6.22
CA THR A 136 13.66 9.50 -6.73
C THR A 136 12.84 8.47 -5.95
N LEU A 137 12.70 7.26 -6.52
CA LEU A 137 12.15 6.11 -5.79
C LEU A 137 12.94 5.84 -4.50
N ARG A 138 14.27 5.91 -4.56
CA ARG A 138 15.14 5.72 -3.38
C ARG A 138 14.79 6.69 -2.26
N GLU A 139 14.76 7.99 -2.55
CA GLU A 139 14.43 9.02 -1.55
C GLU A 139 13.04 8.80 -0.94
N ALA A 140 12.07 8.37 -1.74
CA ALA A 140 10.74 8.05 -1.24
C ALA A 140 10.71 6.80 -0.33
N LEU A 141 11.41 5.73 -0.74
CA LEU A 141 11.48 4.50 0.04
C LEU A 141 12.24 4.68 1.37
N GLU A 142 13.28 5.52 1.40
CA GLU A 142 13.99 5.89 2.64
C GLU A 142 13.05 6.55 3.65
N VAL A 143 12.13 7.41 3.19
CA VAL A 143 11.12 8.05 4.04
C VAL A 143 10.04 7.05 4.49
N CYS A 144 9.64 6.12 3.62
CA CYS A 144 8.61 5.13 3.90
C CYS A 144 9.09 3.97 4.78
N LYS A 145 10.40 3.71 4.84
CA LYS A 145 10.98 2.56 5.54
C LYS A 145 10.47 2.44 6.97
N ASP A 146 10.02 1.24 7.32
CA ASP A 146 9.49 0.86 8.64
C ASP A 146 8.20 1.60 9.08
N ARG A 147 7.67 2.50 8.24
CA ARG A 147 6.58 3.41 8.60
C ARG A 147 5.28 3.17 7.83
N ILE A 148 5.36 2.79 6.55
CA ILE A 148 4.20 2.64 5.67
C ILE A 148 4.53 1.64 4.55
N VAL A 149 3.53 0.89 4.08
CA VAL A 149 3.67 0.07 2.88
C VAL A 149 3.62 0.96 1.64
N VAL A 150 4.36 0.61 0.60
CA VAL A 150 4.42 1.38 -0.65
C VAL A 150 3.83 0.58 -1.80
N ASN A 151 2.81 1.10 -2.44
CA ASN A 151 2.32 0.60 -3.73
C ASN A 151 2.99 1.37 -4.86
N VAL A 152 3.71 0.66 -5.72
CA VAL A 152 4.45 1.25 -6.83
C VAL A 152 3.69 1.04 -8.13
N ASP A 153 2.98 2.08 -8.61
CA ASP A 153 2.34 2.04 -9.91
C ASP A 153 3.37 2.09 -11.03
N GLN A 154 3.15 1.28 -12.08
CA GLN A 154 4.09 1.04 -13.19
C GLN A 154 5.44 0.41 -12.75
N GLY A 155 5.56 -0.04 -11.48
CA GLY A 155 6.76 -0.67 -10.96
C GLY A 155 7.15 -1.95 -11.70
N TYR A 156 6.18 -2.71 -12.24
CA TYR A 156 6.44 -3.90 -13.03
C TYR A 156 7.25 -3.62 -14.30
N GLU A 157 7.06 -2.46 -14.94
CA GLU A 157 7.82 -2.05 -16.14
C GLU A 157 9.30 -1.82 -15.84
N TYR A 158 9.64 -1.55 -14.57
CA TYR A 158 11.00 -1.25 -14.10
C TYR A 158 11.45 -2.24 -13.01
N TYR A 159 10.91 -3.47 -13.02
CA TYR A 159 11.06 -4.44 -11.94
C TYR A 159 12.51 -4.62 -11.47
N ASP A 160 13.46 -4.80 -12.40
CA ASP A 160 14.86 -5.05 -12.09
C ASP A 160 15.51 -3.88 -11.32
N LEU A 161 15.13 -2.64 -11.66
CA LEU A 161 15.60 -1.45 -10.95
C LEU A 161 14.91 -1.28 -9.60
N VAL A 162 13.60 -1.58 -9.54
CA VAL A 162 12.83 -1.49 -8.29
C VAL A 162 13.35 -2.51 -7.28
N ILE A 163 13.53 -3.78 -7.67
CA ILE A 163 14.03 -4.82 -6.78
C ILE A 163 15.43 -4.50 -6.26
N ALA A 164 16.33 -4.02 -7.12
CA ALA A 164 17.69 -3.65 -6.72
C ALA A 164 17.70 -2.54 -5.64
N ILE A 165 16.83 -1.54 -5.78
CA ILE A 165 16.72 -0.45 -4.79
C ILE A 165 16.10 -0.95 -3.49
N THR A 166 15.03 -1.76 -3.57
CA THR A 166 14.33 -2.26 -2.39
C THR A 166 15.17 -3.24 -1.57
N GLU A 167 15.96 -4.11 -2.24
CA GLU A 167 16.90 -5.01 -1.58
C GLU A 167 18.03 -4.24 -0.87
N GLU A 168 18.62 -3.25 -1.54
CA GLU A 168 19.68 -2.40 -0.95
C GLU A 168 19.20 -1.67 0.30
N LEU A 169 17.95 -1.19 0.29
CA LEU A 169 17.33 -0.50 1.44
C LEU A 169 16.79 -1.45 2.50
N GLY A 170 16.63 -2.75 2.18
CA GLY A 170 16.01 -3.74 3.05
C GLY A 170 14.53 -3.48 3.28
N VAL A 171 13.77 -3.13 2.22
CA VAL A 171 12.34 -2.77 2.27
C VAL A 171 11.49 -3.56 1.27
N THR A 172 12.02 -4.64 0.70
CA THR A 172 11.35 -5.38 -0.37
C THR A 172 10.00 -5.96 0.05
N ASP A 173 9.88 -6.42 1.28
CA ASP A 173 8.67 -6.99 1.86
C ASP A 173 7.56 -5.97 2.16
N GLN A 174 7.90 -4.67 2.22
CA GLN A 174 6.92 -3.58 2.38
C GLN A 174 6.51 -2.92 1.04
N VAL A 175 6.90 -3.52 -0.11
CA VAL A 175 6.58 -2.99 -1.43
C VAL A 175 5.58 -3.88 -2.16
N LEU A 176 4.52 -3.27 -2.68
CA LEU A 176 3.49 -3.86 -3.51
C LEU A 176 3.60 -3.30 -4.94
N ILE A 177 3.83 -4.18 -5.91
CA ILE A 177 3.79 -3.84 -7.34
C ILE A 177 2.45 -4.26 -7.92
N LYS A 178 1.90 -3.47 -8.82
CA LYS A 178 0.67 -3.80 -9.54
C LYS A 178 0.86 -3.77 -11.06
N GLY A 179 -0.02 -4.47 -11.78
CA GLY A 179 0.02 -4.45 -13.25
C GLY A 179 -1.03 -5.33 -13.91
N LYS A 180 -1.14 -5.21 -15.24
CA LYS A 180 -2.06 -5.99 -16.08
C LYS A 180 -1.30 -7.11 -16.79
N ARG A 181 -0.73 -8.04 -16.02
CA ARG A 181 0.13 -9.11 -16.51
C ARG A 181 -0.46 -10.49 -16.23
N ALA A 182 -0.28 -11.40 -17.18
CA ALA A 182 -0.64 -12.80 -17.04
C ALA A 182 0.09 -13.42 -15.83
N ALA A 183 -0.55 -14.32 -15.12
CA ALA A 183 -0.03 -14.91 -13.90
C ALA A 183 1.31 -15.63 -14.09
N ASP A 184 1.46 -16.38 -15.19
CA ASP A 184 2.71 -17.08 -15.51
C ASP A 184 3.86 -16.10 -15.79
N VAL A 185 3.58 -14.95 -16.42
CA VAL A 185 4.56 -13.92 -16.71
C VAL A 185 5.05 -13.29 -15.41
N VAL A 186 4.15 -13.02 -14.46
CA VAL A 186 4.50 -12.53 -13.13
C VAL A 186 5.31 -13.57 -12.37
N ALA A 187 4.83 -14.81 -12.31
CA ALA A 187 5.53 -15.90 -11.61
C ALA A 187 6.94 -16.12 -12.14
N ALA A 188 7.14 -16.12 -13.47
CA ALA A 188 8.44 -16.25 -14.09
C ALA A 188 9.37 -15.09 -13.71
N LYS A 189 8.87 -13.85 -13.72
CA LYS A 189 9.66 -12.66 -13.38
C LYS A 189 10.06 -12.67 -11.90
N PHE A 190 9.14 -13.02 -11.00
CA PHE A 190 9.43 -13.09 -9.57
C PHE A 190 10.37 -14.25 -9.22
N ALA A 191 10.38 -15.34 -10.01
CA ALA A 191 11.32 -16.45 -9.81
C ALA A 191 12.77 -16.08 -10.12
N GLU A 192 13.03 -15.02 -10.91
CA GLU A 192 14.40 -14.52 -11.16
C GLU A 192 15.02 -13.90 -9.91
N TYR A 193 14.18 -13.42 -8.99
CA TYR A 193 14.56 -12.70 -7.76
C TYR A 193 13.79 -13.28 -6.58
N PRO A 194 14.29 -14.32 -5.89
CA PRO A 194 13.62 -14.86 -4.70
C PRO A 194 13.53 -13.79 -3.59
N ASN A 195 12.34 -13.23 -3.41
CA ASN A 195 12.08 -12.16 -2.44
C ASN A 195 10.59 -12.18 -2.01
N ASN A 196 10.23 -11.32 -1.07
CA ASN A 196 8.88 -11.20 -0.53
C ASN A 196 8.10 -9.98 -1.10
N MET A 197 8.51 -9.43 -2.24
CA MET A 197 7.76 -8.35 -2.88
C MET A 197 6.36 -8.81 -3.24
N MET A 198 5.37 -7.99 -2.89
CA MET A 198 3.98 -8.27 -3.16
C MET A 198 3.59 -7.90 -4.59
N TYR A 199 2.65 -8.63 -5.18
CA TYR A 199 2.08 -8.31 -6.49
C TYR A 199 0.55 -8.38 -6.48
N MET A 200 -0.07 -7.46 -7.25
CA MET A 200 -1.51 -7.38 -7.41
C MET A 200 -1.89 -7.16 -8.89
N PRO A 201 -2.78 -7.99 -9.48
CA PRO A 201 -3.31 -7.74 -10.81
C PRO A 201 -4.36 -6.62 -10.78
N ILE A 202 -4.33 -5.77 -11.83
CA ILE A 202 -5.34 -4.75 -12.10
C ILE A 202 -6.36 -5.31 -13.09
N ILE A 203 -7.63 -5.34 -12.70
CA ILE A 203 -8.74 -5.92 -13.46
C ILE A 203 -9.75 -4.83 -13.85
N ASP A 204 -9.70 -4.36 -15.09
CA ASP A 204 -10.78 -3.58 -15.71
C ASP A 204 -11.88 -4.57 -16.18
N ILE A 205 -12.73 -5.03 -15.27
CA ILE A 205 -13.60 -6.20 -15.51
C ILE A 205 -14.56 -6.03 -16.69
N LEU A 206 -14.98 -4.82 -17.02
CA LEU A 206 -15.84 -4.54 -18.15
C LEU A 206 -15.09 -4.36 -19.49
N LYS A 207 -13.75 -4.43 -19.48
CA LYS A 207 -12.92 -4.42 -20.67
C LYS A 207 -12.56 -5.85 -21.08
N PRO A 208 -12.57 -6.21 -22.37
CA PRO A 208 -12.26 -7.57 -22.81
C PRO A 208 -10.93 -8.12 -22.29
N GLN A 209 -9.88 -7.28 -22.24
CA GLN A 209 -8.56 -7.67 -21.75
C GLN A 209 -8.55 -7.89 -20.23
N GLY A 210 -9.27 -7.06 -19.46
CA GLY A 210 -9.38 -7.21 -18.01
C GLY A 210 -10.17 -8.46 -17.64
N LYS A 211 -11.28 -8.70 -18.35
CA LYS A 211 -12.05 -9.94 -18.19
C LYS A 211 -11.23 -11.18 -18.50
N ALA A 212 -10.51 -11.19 -19.62
CA ALA A 212 -9.64 -12.30 -19.99
C ALA A 212 -8.55 -12.55 -18.95
N LEU A 213 -7.94 -11.48 -18.41
CA LEU A 213 -6.95 -11.59 -17.36
C LEU A 213 -7.54 -12.17 -16.07
N PHE A 214 -8.71 -11.68 -15.63
CA PHE A 214 -9.40 -12.21 -14.46
C PHE A 214 -9.70 -13.71 -14.60
N GLU A 215 -10.28 -14.11 -15.76
CA GLU A 215 -10.59 -15.50 -16.04
C GLU A 215 -9.34 -16.40 -16.08
N GLU A 216 -8.21 -15.89 -16.57
CA GLU A 216 -6.93 -16.61 -16.56
C GLU A 216 -6.49 -16.93 -15.12
N TYR A 217 -6.46 -15.95 -14.22
CA TYR A 217 -6.12 -16.17 -12.81
C TYR A 217 -7.07 -17.17 -12.17
N ARG A 218 -8.38 -17.01 -12.40
CA ARG A 218 -9.42 -17.90 -11.87
C ARG A 218 -9.26 -19.33 -12.35
N GLN A 219 -9.09 -19.57 -13.63
CA GLN A 219 -8.97 -20.90 -14.23
C GLN A 219 -7.70 -21.62 -13.80
N LYS A 220 -6.62 -20.91 -13.55
CA LYS A 220 -5.37 -21.46 -13.01
C LYS A 220 -5.41 -21.68 -11.50
N GLY A 221 -6.46 -21.25 -10.82
CA GLY A 221 -6.55 -21.34 -9.35
C GLY A 221 -5.49 -20.50 -8.62
N ILE A 222 -5.01 -19.42 -9.25
CA ILE A 222 -4.03 -18.54 -8.66
C ILE A 222 -4.75 -17.47 -7.85
N VAL A 223 -4.45 -17.41 -6.55
CA VAL A 223 -5.02 -16.49 -5.58
C VAL A 223 -3.95 -15.44 -5.22
N PRO A 224 -3.95 -14.24 -5.84
CA PRO A 224 -3.03 -13.17 -5.46
C PRO A 224 -3.42 -12.57 -4.12
N LEU A 225 -2.52 -11.77 -3.52
CA LEU A 225 -2.78 -11.03 -2.28
C LEU A 225 -4.06 -10.20 -2.36
N ALA A 226 -4.21 -9.47 -3.45
CA ALA A 226 -5.38 -8.64 -3.74
C ALA A 226 -5.64 -8.60 -5.24
N TYR A 227 -6.86 -8.20 -5.61
CA TYR A 227 -7.21 -7.75 -6.96
C TYR A 227 -7.62 -6.28 -6.91
N GLU A 228 -7.00 -5.44 -7.72
CA GLU A 228 -7.50 -4.09 -7.99
C GLU A 228 -8.59 -4.17 -9.06
N VAL A 229 -9.86 -4.03 -8.65
CA VAL A 229 -11.01 -4.13 -9.57
C VAL A 229 -11.51 -2.75 -9.94
N CYS A 230 -11.59 -2.47 -11.24
CA CYS A 230 -12.06 -1.21 -11.80
C CYS A 230 -13.28 -1.41 -12.68
N TRP A 231 -14.26 -0.50 -12.60
CA TRP A 231 -15.49 -0.51 -13.41
C TRP A 231 -16.08 0.90 -13.56
N ASP A 232 -16.66 1.19 -14.70
CA ASP A 232 -17.36 2.46 -14.96
C ASP A 232 -18.86 2.40 -14.67
N LYS A 233 -19.46 1.20 -14.64
CA LYS A 233 -20.87 0.94 -14.30
C LYS A 233 -20.97 -0.31 -13.45
N TYR A 234 -21.80 -0.26 -12.40
CA TYR A 234 -22.06 -1.45 -11.61
C TYR A 234 -23.04 -2.37 -12.35
N THR A 235 -22.60 -3.58 -12.63
CA THR A 235 -23.35 -4.59 -13.37
C THR A 235 -23.27 -5.94 -12.64
N PRO A 236 -24.16 -6.92 -12.96
CA PRO A 236 -24.05 -8.26 -12.39
C PRO A 236 -22.66 -8.93 -12.61
N GLU A 237 -21.99 -8.61 -13.71
CA GLU A 237 -20.64 -9.09 -13.99
C GLU A 237 -19.59 -8.52 -13.02
N VAL A 238 -19.72 -7.24 -12.65
CA VAL A 238 -18.87 -6.59 -11.62
C VAL A 238 -19.12 -7.24 -10.27
N GLU A 239 -20.39 -7.43 -9.92
CA GLU A 239 -20.79 -8.07 -8.66
C GLU A 239 -20.25 -9.50 -8.55
N GLU A 240 -20.37 -10.31 -9.60
CA GLU A 240 -19.83 -11.67 -9.65
C GLU A 240 -18.30 -11.68 -9.52
N CYS A 241 -17.61 -10.76 -10.18
CA CYS A 241 -16.15 -10.61 -10.05
C CYS A 241 -15.74 -10.32 -8.60
N MET A 242 -16.34 -9.30 -7.97
CA MET A 242 -16.05 -8.93 -6.58
C MET A 242 -16.33 -10.09 -5.61
N LYS A 243 -17.48 -10.74 -5.77
CA LYS A 243 -17.85 -11.90 -4.98
C LYS A 243 -16.81 -13.02 -5.10
N HIS A 244 -16.39 -13.33 -6.32
CA HIS A 244 -15.36 -14.37 -6.55
C HIS A 244 -14.03 -13.97 -5.89
N VAL A 245 -13.60 -12.70 -5.97
CA VAL A 245 -12.37 -12.22 -5.33
C VAL A 245 -12.44 -12.50 -3.82
N VAL A 246 -13.52 -12.09 -3.16
CA VAL A 246 -13.71 -12.28 -1.72
C VAL A 246 -13.78 -13.78 -1.35
N GLU A 247 -14.54 -14.57 -2.08
CA GLU A 247 -14.70 -16.01 -1.83
C GLU A 247 -13.40 -16.81 -2.08
N SER A 248 -12.51 -16.32 -2.94
CA SER A 248 -11.20 -16.94 -3.17
C SER A 248 -10.20 -16.72 -2.04
N GLY A 249 -10.49 -15.79 -1.11
CA GLY A 249 -9.59 -15.41 -0.03
C GLY A 249 -8.61 -14.28 -0.40
N SER A 250 -8.71 -13.71 -1.62
CA SER A 250 -7.99 -12.49 -1.99
C SER A 250 -8.64 -11.26 -1.37
N LYS A 251 -7.84 -10.24 -1.10
CA LYS A 251 -8.36 -8.92 -0.74
C LYS A 251 -8.96 -8.22 -1.96
N LEU A 252 -10.07 -7.50 -1.77
CA LEU A 252 -10.67 -6.67 -2.80
C LEU A 252 -10.20 -5.23 -2.63
N TRP A 253 -9.41 -4.74 -3.61
CA TRP A 253 -8.97 -3.36 -3.70
C TRP A 253 -9.85 -2.61 -4.69
N VAL A 254 -10.39 -1.47 -4.26
CA VAL A 254 -11.19 -0.56 -5.08
C VAL A 254 -10.60 0.84 -5.07
N ASN A 255 -10.84 1.60 -6.16
CA ASN A 255 -10.38 2.98 -6.30
C ASN A 255 -11.57 3.93 -6.26
N THR A 256 -11.65 4.78 -5.23
CA THR A 256 -12.71 5.80 -5.12
C THR A 256 -12.31 7.16 -5.71
N LEU A 257 -11.36 7.17 -6.64
CA LEU A 257 -10.70 8.38 -7.16
C LEU A 257 -11.60 9.21 -8.08
N TRP A 258 -12.27 8.57 -9.04
CA TRP A 258 -13.18 9.20 -9.99
C TRP A 258 -14.20 8.20 -10.58
N PRO A 259 -15.33 8.70 -11.15
CA PRO A 259 -16.49 7.86 -11.49
C PRO A 259 -16.20 6.62 -12.36
N SER A 260 -15.27 6.70 -13.30
CA SER A 260 -14.99 5.59 -14.23
C SER A 260 -14.17 4.43 -13.62
N LEU A 261 -13.74 4.55 -12.37
CA LEU A 261 -13.05 3.49 -11.64
C LEU A 261 -13.93 2.75 -10.63
N CYS A 262 -15.09 3.32 -10.26
CA CYS A 262 -15.91 2.84 -9.16
C CYS A 262 -17.42 2.95 -9.42
N GLY A 263 -17.83 3.11 -10.68
CA GLY A 263 -19.25 3.21 -11.05
C GLY A 263 -19.95 4.43 -10.44
N GLY A 264 -19.23 5.55 -10.27
CA GLY A 264 -19.77 6.80 -9.75
C GLY A 264 -19.83 6.92 -8.22
N LEU A 265 -19.22 5.98 -7.50
CA LEU A 265 -19.09 6.04 -6.03
C LEU A 265 -17.70 6.53 -5.65
N ASP A 266 -17.42 7.80 -5.94
CA ASP A 266 -16.10 8.41 -5.78
C ASP A 266 -15.99 9.34 -4.55
N ASP A 267 -14.74 9.72 -4.23
CA ASP A 267 -14.38 10.57 -3.11
C ASP A 267 -15.06 11.95 -3.15
N ASP A 268 -15.20 12.53 -4.35
CA ASP A 268 -15.80 13.85 -4.49
C ASP A 268 -17.31 13.80 -4.20
N LYS A 269 -17.97 12.69 -4.55
CA LYS A 269 -19.36 12.45 -4.16
C LYS A 269 -19.48 12.30 -2.63
N ALA A 270 -18.62 11.49 -2.00
CA ALA A 270 -18.62 11.32 -0.55
C ALA A 270 -18.47 12.67 0.18
N PHE A 271 -17.57 13.52 -0.31
CA PHE A 271 -17.30 14.83 0.25
C PHE A 271 -18.42 15.85 -0.01
N ALA A 272 -18.88 15.98 -1.26
CA ALA A 272 -19.85 16.98 -1.66
C ALA A 272 -21.23 16.75 -1.04
N GLU A 273 -21.64 15.48 -0.91
CA GLU A 273 -22.91 15.09 -0.28
C GLU A 273 -22.80 14.98 1.26
N ASN A 274 -21.61 15.16 1.82
CA ASN A 274 -21.32 14.91 3.24
C ASN A 274 -21.85 13.56 3.72
N ASN A 275 -21.72 12.54 2.87
CA ASN A 275 -22.24 11.20 3.11
C ASN A 275 -21.22 10.12 2.73
N PRO A 276 -20.14 9.96 3.51
CA PRO A 276 -19.12 8.94 3.24
C PRO A 276 -19.66 7.50 3.29
N ASP A 277 -20.74 7.23 4.04
CA ASP A 277 -21.35 5.90 4.10
C ASP A 277 -21.97 5.47 2.76
N ALA A 278 -22.52 6.41 1.99
CA ALA A 278 -23.07 6.13 0.67
C ALA A 278 -22.00 5.74 -0.37
N VAL A 279 -20.74 6.05 -0.10
CA VAL A 279 -19.59 5.71 -0.97
C VAL A 279 -18.74 4.63 -0.32
N TYR A 280 -18.01 4.96 0.75
CA TYR A 280 -17.08 4.02 1.39
C TYR A 280 -17.82 2.85 2.05
N GLY A 281 -18.93 3.12 2.75
CA GLY A 281 -19.77 2.07 3.33
C GLY A 281 -20.33 1.12 2.28
N GLU A 282 -20.72 1.64 1.11
CA GLU A 282 -21.19 0.80 0.02
C GLU A 282 -20.06 -0.08 -0.56
N MET A 283 -18.84 0.45 -0.72
CA MET A 283 -17.70 -0.36 -1.15
C MET A 283 -17.38 -1.48 -0.16
N ILE A 284 -17.43 -1.19 1.13
CA ILE A 284 -17.21 -2.18 2.18
C ILE A 284 -18.31 -3.25 2.17
N ARG A 285 -19.58 -2.88 1.99
CA ARG A 285 -20.69 -3.84 1.85
C ARG A 285 -20.53 -4.77 0.65
N ARG A 286 -19.85 -4.32 -0.41
CA ARG A 286 -19.47 -5.13 -1.59
C ARG A 286 -18.24 -5.98 -1.37
N GLY A 287 -17.62 -5.92 -0.19
CA GLY A 287 -16.47 -6.74 0.20
C GLY A 287 -15.11 -6.05 0.04
N ALA A 288 -15.07 -4.75 -0.25
CA ALA A 288 -13.79 -4.04 -0.30
C ALA A 288 -13.12 -4.02 1.08
N THR A 289 -11.87 -4.46 1.11
CA THR A 289 -10.99 -4.45 2.29
C THR A 289 -9.77 -3.55 2.09
N ILE A 290 -9.59 -3.03 0.88
CA ILE A 290 -8.56 -2.03 0.54
C ILE A 290 -9.24 -0.94 -0.30
N ILE A 291 -9.11 0.32 0.13
CA ILE A 291 -9.69 1.47 -0.58
C ILE A 291 -8.59 2.49 -0.90
N GLN A 292 -8.38 2.74 -2.19
CA GLN A 292 -7.51 3.81 -2.66
C GLN A 292 -8.32 5.09 -2.88
N THR A 293 -7.84 6.18 -2.28
CA THR A 293 -8.57 7.44 -2.17
C THR A 293 -7.69 8.67 -2.44
N ASP A 294 -8.30 9.72 -2.97
CA ASP A 294 -7.74 11.08 -3.05
C ASP A 294 -8.07 11.93 -1.80
N ARG A 295 -8.82 11.36 -0.82
CA ARG A 295 -9.24 12.02 0.43
C ARG A 295 -8.95 11.13 1.64
N PRO A 296 -7.66 10.79 1.89
CA PRO A 296 -7.31 9.81 2.92
C PRO A 296 -7.79 10.20 4.31
N GLN A 297 -7.78 11.48 4.68
CA GLN A 297 -8.28 11.94 5.96
C GLN A 297 -9.79 11.66 6.11
N LEU A 298 -10.61 11.95 5.08
CA LEU A 298 -12.04 11.69 5.11
C LEU A 298 -12.36 10.21 5.25
N LEU A 299 -11.62 9.36 4.53
CA LEU A 299 -11.79 7.91 4.62
C LEU A 299 -11.37 7.39 6.01
N LEU A 300 -10.23 7.82 6.55
CA LEU A 300 -9.76 7.42 7.88
C LEU A 300 -10.76 7.83 8.97
N GLU A 301 -11.27 9.06 8.96
CA GLU A 301 -12.28 9.54 9.91
C GLU A 301 -13.56 8.68 9.85
N TYR A 302 -14.01 8.33 8.63
CA TYR A 302 -15.15 7.45 8.45
C TYR A 302 -14.88 6.05 9.00
N LEU A 303 -13.77 5.41 8.65
CA LEU A 303 -13.43 4.05 9.07
C LEU A 303 -13.25 3.97 10.59
N ARG A 304 -12.56 4.93 11.21
CA ARG A 304 -12.38 5.02 12.67
C ARG A 304 -13.73 5.16 13.38
N SER A 305 -14.66 5.93 12.84
CA SER A 305 -16.01 6.05 13.37
C SER A 305 -16.83 4.74 13.34
N LYS A 306 -16.44 3.80 12.47
CA LYS A 306 -17.06 2.47 12.32
C LYS A 306 -16.27 1.36 13.03
N GLY A 307 -15.12 1.64 13.62
CA GLY A 307 -14.23 0.64 14.20
C GLY A 307 -13.62 -0.33 13.17
N LEU A 308 -13.38 0.19 11.96
CA LEU A 308 -12.81 -0.55 10.82
C LEU A 308 -11.36 -0.12 10.52
N HIS A 309 -10.79 0.77 11.33
CA HIS A 309 -9.40 1.24 11.28
C HIS A 309 -9.02 1.80 12.66
N ASP A 310 -7.72 1.80 13.00
CA ASP A 310 -7.15 2.32 14.25
C ASP A 310 -7.21 3.84 14.35
#